data_e8356b085901c44c1477313669257e36
#
_entry.id   e8356b085901c44c1477313669257e36
#
_cell.length_a   1.000
_cell.length_b   1.000
_cell.length_c   1.000
_cell.angle_alpha   90.00
_cell.angle_beta   90.00
_cell.angle_gamma   90.00
#
_symmetry.space_group_name_H-M   'P 1'
#
loop_
_entity.id
_entity.type
_entity.pdbx_description
1 polymer ?
#
loop_
_entity_poly.entity_id
_entity_poly.type
_entity_poly.pdbx_seq_one_letter_code
_entity_poly.pdbx_strand_id
1 'polypeptide(L)'
;CTQGVRIPLDDAATQRLLRSKRIPSPWTTGVDLRRRPYALHAPRLTEKLGRAANAFVAIKSCNQAFWRADLLQANGFDEDFAGWGSEDKELCARLANAGIRRQTLVFSAIAWHLAHRPASRAAVRANQERWQETVRSGRTRCARGIDQHLPH
;
A
#
# COMPACT_ATOMS: atom_id res chain seq x y z
N CYS A 1 -2.30 -10.17 5.28
CA CYS A 1 -2.68 -8.84 4.78
C CYS A 1 -2.95 -8.89 3.27
N THR A 2 -3.63 -7.90 2.75
CA THR A 2 -3.95 -7.81 1.31
C THR A 2 -3.45 -6.49 0.70
N GLN A 3 -3.19 -6.52 -0.60
CA GLN A 3 -2.76 -5.37 -1.38
C GLN A 3 -3.62 -5.25 -2.64
N GLY A 4 -4.35 -4.17 -2.76
CA GLY A 4 -5.08 -3.82 -3.98
C GLY A 4 -4.23 -3.07 -5.00
N VAL A 5 -4.84 -2.70 -6.10
CA VAL A 5 -4.21 -1.98 -7.21
C VAL A 5 -4.41 -0.49 -7.07
N ARG A 6 -3.38 0.29 -7.36
CA ARG A 6 -3.42 1.75 -7.46
C ARG A 6 -3.37 2.17 -8.93
N ILE A 7 -4.37 2.92 -9.37
CA ILE A 7 -4.47 3.48 -10.72
C ILE A 7 -4.26 4.99 -10.63
N PRO A 8 -3.11 5.54 -11.07
CA PRO A 8 -2.87 6.97 -11.08
C PRO A 8 -3.75 7.70 -12.10
N LEU A 9 -4.25 8.85 -11.71
CA LEU A 9 -4.92 9.83 -12.57
C LEU A 9 -4.02 11.04 -12.77
N ASP A 10 -4.09 11.66 -13.94
CA ASP A 10 -3.51 13.00 -14.13
C ASP A 10 -4.40 14.09 -13.50
N ASP A 11 -3.94 15.35 -13.54
CA ASP A 11 -4.67 16.48 -12.96
C ASP A 11 -6.05 16.66 -13.60
N ALA A 12 -6.16 16.53 -14.92
CA ALA A 12 -7.42 16.70 -15.64
C ALA A 12 -8.43 15.60 -15.29
N ALA A 13 -8.02 14.35 -15.22
CA ALA A 13 -8.86 13.23 -14.80
C ALA A 13 -9.27 13.35 -13.33
N THR A 14 -8.36 13.79 -12.47
CA THR A 14 -8.63 14.08 -11.06
C THR A 14 -9.72 15.13 -10.92
N GLN A 15 -9.61 16.25 -11.61
CA GLN A 15 -10.63 17.31 -11.57
C GLN A 15 -11.99 16.84 -12.12
N ARG A 16 -12.00 16.06 -13.20
CA ARG A 16 -13.24 15.45 -13.70
C ARG A 16 -13.91 14.54 -12.67
N LEU A 17 -13.14 13.68 -12.03
CA LEU A 17 -13.64 12.78 -10.97
C LEU A 17 -14.25 13.56 -9.81
N LEU A 18 -13.56 14.58 -9.31
CA LEU A 18 -14.02 15.39 -8.19
C LEU A 18 -15.30 16.16 -8.51
N ARG A 19 -15.45 16.66 -9.75
CA ARG A 19 -16.66 17.36 -10.18
C ARG A 19 -17.84 16.43 -10.44
N SER A 20 -17.60 15.34 -11.16
CA SER A 20 -18.68 14.43 -11.58
C SER A 20 -19.08 13.43 -10.50
N LYS A 21 -18.20 13.15 -9.53
CA LYS A 21 -18.31 12.07 -8.53
C LYS A 21 -18.55 10.69 -9.15
N ARG A 22 -18.23 10.53 -10.45
CA ARG A 22 -18.36 9.26 -11.16
C ARG A 22 -17.02 8.54 -11.21
N ILE A 23 -17.03 7.27 -10.87
CA ILE A 23 -15.83 6.41 -10.94
C ILE A 23 -15.33 6.37 -12.39
N PRO A 24 -14.02 6.66 -12.63
CA PRO A 24 -13.44 6.60 -13.96
C PRO A 24 -13.53 5.19 -14.57
N SER A 25 -13.77 5.13 -15.87
CA SER A 25 -13.58 3.89 -16.63
C SER A 25 -12.07 3.65 -16.87
N PRO A 26 -11.64 2.41 -17.08
CA PRO A 26 -10.28 2.11 -17.52
C PRO A 26 -9.86 2.87 -18.78
N TRP A 27 -10.83 3.21 -19.62
CA TRP A 27 -10.66 3.93 -20.90
C TRP A 27 -10.70 5.45 -20.77
N THR A 28 -10.90 5.97 -19.55
CA THR A 28 -10.93 7.42 -19.30
C THR A 28 -9.58 8.05 -19.68
N THR A 29 -9.61 9.16 -20.42
CA THR A 29 -8.42 9.96 -20.73
C THR A 29 -7.78 10.42 -19.42
N GLY A 30 -6.44 10.33 -19.33
CA GLY A 30 -5.67 10.68 -18.13
C GLY A 30 -5.48 9.52 -17.14
N VAL A 31 -5.90 8.30 -17.49
CA VAL A 31 -5.52 7.06 -16.81
C VAL A 31 -4.22 6.54 -17.43
N ASP A 32 -3.24 6.18 -16.57
CA ASP A 32 -1.98 5.58 -17.00
C ASP A 32 -2.23 4.32 -17.86
N LEU A 33 -1.79 4.36 -19.12
CA LEU A 33 -2.00 3.30 -20.11
C LEU A 33 -1.49 1.94 -19.64
N ARG A 34 -0.36 1.92 -18.94
CA ARG A 34 0.25 0.69 -18.40
C ARG A 34 -0.57 0.06 -17.29
N ARG A 35 -1.44 0.85 -16.64
CA ARG A 35 -2.29 0.42 -15.53
C ARG A 35 -3.72 0.10 -15.93
N ARG A 36 -4.14 0.46 -17.15
CA ARG A 36 -5.50 0.23 -17.66
C ARG A 36 -6.00 -1.21 -17.49
N PRO A 37 -5.24 -2.26 -17.80
CA PRO A 37 -5.71 -3.62 -17.64
C PRO A 37 -6.10 -3.95 -16.17
N TYR A 38 -5.38 -3.36 -15.22
CA TYR A 38 -5.62 -3.56 -13.79
C TYR A 38 -6.82 -2.75 -13.24
N ALA A 39 -7.36 -1.83 -14.03
CA ALA A 39 -8.56 -1.07 -13.70
C ALA A 39 -9.86 -1.81 -14.03
N LEU A 40 -9.78 -3.00 -14.61
CA LEU A 40 -10.93 -3.88 -14.83
C LEU A 40 -11.38 -4.48 -13.49
N HIS A 41 -12.68 -4.39 -13.21
CA HIS A 41 -13.27 -5.04 -12.05
C HIS A 41 -13.77 -6.44 -12.45
N ALA A 42 -13.03 -7.46 -12.07
CA ALA A 42 -13.30 -8.86 -12.38
C ALA A 42 -12.92 -9.78 -11.20
N PRO A 43 -13.68 -9.78 -10.09
CA PRO A 43 -13.32 -10.50 -8.86
C PRO A 43 -13.04 -12.00 -9.05
N ARG A 44 -13.76 -12.65 -9.96
CA ARG A 44 -13.54 -14.08 -10.27
C ARG A 44 -12.14 -14.35 -10.85
N LEU A 45 -11.53 -13.37 -11.54
CA LEU A 45 -10.14 -13.47 -11.99
C LEU A 45 -9.16 -13.34 -10.83
N THR A 46 -9.52 -12.58 -9.80
CA THR A 46 -8.69 -12.46 -8.58
C THR A 46 -8.53 -13.80 -7.88
N GLU A 47 -9.57 -14.60 -7.80
CA GLU A 47 -9.51 -15.94 -7.20
C GLU A 47 -8.57 -16.86 -7.96
N LYS A 48 -8.55 -16.77 -9.29
CA LYS A 48 -7.71 -17.61 -10.16
C LYS A 48 -6.27 -17.11 -10.27
N LEU A 49 -6.07 -15.79 -10.25
CA LEU A 49 -4.78 -15.12 -10.50
C LEU A 49 -4.17 -14.51 -9.25
N GLY A 50 -4.94 -14.46 -8.14
CA GLY A 50 -4.48 -13.96 -6.84
C GLY A 50 -3.37 -14.87 -6.32
N ARG A 51 -2.14 -14.36 -6.40
CA ARG A 51 -0.97 -15.10 -5.93
C ARG A 51 -0.52 -14.55 -4.59
N ALA A 52 -0.01 -15.45 -3.74
CA ALA A 52 0.82 -15.01 -2.63
C ALA A 52 1.95 -14.14 -3.21
N ALA A 53 1.96 -12.86 -2.88
CA ALA A 53 2.93 -11.94 -3.40
C ALA A 53 4.19 -11.96 -2.54
N ASN A 54 5.34 -11.79 -3.18
CA ASN A 54 6.56 -11.49 -2.45
C ASN A 54 6.33 -10.28 -1.53
N ALA A 55 6.78 -10.39 -0.29
CA ALA A 55 6.54 -9.39 0.76
C ALA A 55 6.96 -7.96 0.38
N PHE A 56 7.89 -7.81 -0.56
CA PHE A 56 8.56 -6.52 -0.82
C PHE A 56 8.29 -5.91 -2.19
N VAL A 57 7.56 -6.58 -3.07
CA VAL A 57 7.29 -6.10 -4.43
C VAL A 57 5.95 -5.38 -4.51
N ALA A 58 5.93 -4.23 -5.17
CA ALA A 58 4.74 -3.43 -5.49
C ALA A 58 3.88 -3.01 -4.28
N ILE A 59 4.50 -2.85 -3.10
CA ILE A 59 3.83 -2.37 -1.89
C ILE A 59 3.42 -0.91 -2.08
N LYS A 60 2.17 -0.59 -1.70
CA LYS A 60 1.60 0.76 -1.70
C LYS A 60 0.58 0.89 -0.57
N SER A 61 0.90 1.66 0.44
CA SER A 61 0.04 1.89 1.62
C SER A 61 -1.37 2.39 1.29
N CYS A 62 -1.52 3.11 0.19
CA CYS A 62 -2.79 3.71 -0.21
C CYS A 62 -3.91 2.69 -0.57
N ASN A 63 -3.62 1.39 -0.65
CA ASN A 63 -4.62 0.36 -0.95
C ASN A 63 -4.22 -0.97 -0.32
N GLN A 64 -4.12 -1.00 1.00
CA GLN A 64 -3.81 -2.18 1.80
C GLN A 64 -4.92 -2.42 2.82
N ALA A 65 -5.13 -3.69 3.17
CA ALA A 65 -5.97 -4.07 4.29
C ALA A 65 -5.27 -5.11 5.16
N PHE A 66 -5.49 -4.99 6.46
CA PHE A 66 -4.87 -5.80 7.48
C PHE A 66 -5.94 -6.29 8.47
N TRP A 67 -5.75 -7.46 9.01
CA TRP A 67 -6.50 -7.84 10.20
C TRP A 67 -6.05 -6.97 11.38
N ARG A 68 -7.00 -6.54 12.20
CA ARG A 68 -6.70 -5.73 13.39
C ARG A 68 -5.71 -6.43 14.32
N ALA A 69 -5.86 -7.73 14.52
CA ALA A 69 -4.97 -8.52 15.35
C ALA A 69 -3.52 -8.48 14.85
N ASP A 70 -3.30 -8.65 13.52
CA ASP A 70 -1.98 -8.60 12.91
C ASP A 70 -1.33 -7.22 13.10
N LEU A 71 -2.10 -6.13 12.93
CA LEU A 71 -1.60 -4.77 13.15
C LEU A 71 -1.20 -4.54 14.59
N LEU A 72 -2.01 -4.98 15.55
CA LEU A 72 -1.70 -4.83 16.98
C LEU A 72 -0.48 -5.65 17.36
N GLN A 73 -0.34 -6.87 16.85
CA GLN A 73 0.82 -7.72 17.07
C GLN A 73 2.10 -7.06 16.54
N ALA A 74 2.04 -6.48 15.34
CA ALA A 74 3.16 -5.78 14.73
C ALA A 74 3.40 -4.38 15.32
N ASN A 75 2.52 -3.86 16.17
CA ASN A 75 2.50 -2.51 16.71
C ASN A 75 2.21 -1.40 15.67
N GLY A 76 1.44 -1.71 14.62
CA GLY A 76 1.07 -0.71 13.60
C GLY A 76 2.25 -0.24 12.74
N PHE A 77 2.18 0.98 12.23
CA PHE A 77 3.30 1.63 11.56
C PHE A 77 4.37 2.06 12.58
N ASP A 78 5.62 1.97 12.18
CA ASP A 78 6.75 2.42 12.99
C ASP A 78 6.87 3.96 12.89
N GLU A 79 6.66 4.65 14.01
CA GLU A 79 6.65 6.12 14.10
C GLU A 79 8.05 6.75 14.01
N ASP A 80 9.10 5.94 13.94
CA ASP A 80 10.45 6.43 13.65
C ASP A 80 10.66 6.72 12.16
N PHE A 81 9.68 6.40 11.29
CA PHE A 81 9.68 6.78 9.88
C PHE A 81 9.21 8.23 9.73
N ALA A 82 10.14 9.15 9.54
CA ALA A 82 9.84 10.54 9.27
C ALA A 82 9.73 10.79 7.75
N GLY A 83 8.73 11.58 7.32
CA GLY A 83 8.54 11.95 5.92
C GLY A 83 8.09 10.77 5.05
N TRP A 84 8.51 10.74 3.78
CA TRP A 84 8.02 9.79 2.80
C TRP A 84 9.02 8.66 2.53
N GLY A 85 8.51 7.42 2.46
CA GLY A 85 9.14 6.27 1.83
C GLY A 85 9.48 5.12 2.76
N SER A 86 9.19 3.93 2.30
CA SER A 86 9.49 2.62 2.90
C SER A 86 8.75 2.27 4.20
N GLU A 87 7.90 3.13 4.74
CA GLU A 87 7.07 2.85 5.92
C GLU A 87 6.12 1.66 5.70
N ASP A 88 5.54 1.59 4.49
CA ASP A 88 4.65 0.50 4.08
C ASP A 88 5.40 -0.81 3.85
N LYS A 89 6.60 -0.74 3.30
CA LYS A 89 7.47 -1.90 3.11
C LYS A 89 7.96 -2.46 4.45
N GLU A 90 8.26 -1.58 5.39
CA GLU A 90 8.74 -1.93 6.71
C GLU A 90 7.67 -2.68 7.51
N LEU A 91 6.42 -2.17 7.53
CA LEU A 91 5.30 -2.89 8.14
C LEU A 91 5.09 -4.26 7.49
N CYS A 92 5.10 -4.32 6.15
CA CYS A 92 4.98 -5.61 5.45
C CYS A 92 6.14 -6.56 5.75
N ALA A 93 7.35 -6.05 6.00
CA ALA A 93 8.48 -6.88 6.41
C ALA A 93 8.26 -7.48 7.79
N ARG A 94 7.81 -6.69 8.78
CA ARG A 94 7.48 -7.21 10.12
C ARG A 94 6.38 -8.26 10.07
N LEU A 95 5.33 -8.04 9.29
CA LEU A 95 4.26 -9.01 9.11
C LEU A 95 4.78 -10.31 8.45
N ALA A 96 5.63 -10.19 7.43
CA ALA A 96 6.25 -11.35 6.78
C ALA A 96 7.16 -12.13 7.74
N ASN A 97 7.96 -11.44 8.56
CA ASN A 97 8.80 -12.03 9.61
C ASN A 97 7.94 -12.79 10.65
N ALA A 98 6.71 -12.31 10.91
CA ALA A 98 5.73 -13.00 11.76
C ALA A 98 4.97 -14.13 11.03
N GLY A 99 5.34 -14.48 9.80
CA GLY A 99 4.69 -15.54 9.01
C GLY A 99 3.38 -15.12 8.34
N ILE A 100 2.99 -13.85 8.40
CA ILE A 100 1.76 -13.33 7.80
C ILE A 100 1.96 -13.08 6.31
N ARG A 101 1.28 -13.89 5.49
CA ARG A 101 1.37 -13.78 4.03
C ARG A 101 0.61 -12.57 3.50
N ARG A 102 1.15 -11.94 2.47
CA ARG A 102 0.48 -10.91 1.69
C ARG A 102 -0.15 -11.51 0.43
N GLN A 103 -1.39 -11.13 0.16
CA GLN A 103 -2.12 -11.51 -1.05
C GLN A 103 -2.40 -10.27 -1.89
N THR A 104 -2.23 -10.38 -3.20
CA THR A 104 -2.61 -9.32 -4.13
C THR A 104 -4.05 -9.51 -4.61
N LEU A 105 -4.82 -8.42 -4.60
CA LEU A 105 -6.21 -8.37 -5.05
C LEU A 105 -6.32 -7.63 -6.40
N VAL A 106 -5.59 -8.14 -7.39
CA VAL A 106 -5.68 -7.63 -8.76
C VAL A 106 -7.10 -7.86 -9.30
N PHE A 107 -7.68 -6.90 -9.98
CA PHE A 107 -9.05 -6.91 -10.53
C PHE A 107 -10.20 -6.84 -9.50
N SER A 108 -9.93 -6.76 -8.21
CA SER A 108 -10.99 -6.66 -7.18
C SER A 108 -10.90 -5.38 -6.38
N ALA A 109 -9.77 -5.09 -5.79
CA ALA A 109 -9.54 -3.92 -4.96
C ALA A 109 -8.82 -2.84 -5.77
N ILE A 110 -9.57 -1.90 -6.35
CA ILE A 110 -9.05 -0.85 -7.20
C ILE A 110 -9.18 0.49 -6.48
N ALA A 111 -8.06 1.19 -6.29
CA ALA A 111 -8.03 2.57 -5.81
C ALA A 111 -7.60 3.52 -6.92
N TRP A 112 -8.41 4.54 -7.19
CA TRP A 112 -8.09 5.64 -8.08
C TRP A 112 -7.27 6.68 -7.32
N HIS A 113 -6.03 6.86 -7.74
CA HIS A 113 -5.09 7.74 -7.08
C HIS A 113 -5.12 9.13 -7.71
N LEU A 114 -5.65 10.08 -6.97
CA LEU A 114 -5.76 11.47 -7.41
C LEU A 114 -4.37 12.09 -7.59
N ALA A 115 -4.23 12.94 -8.60
CA ALA A 115 -3.02 13.73 -8.76
C ALA A 115 -2.87 14.70 -7.57
N HIS A 116 -1.69 14.76 -7.03
CA HIS A 116 -1.31 15.69 -5.97
C HIS A 116 0.18 15.99 -6.02
N ARG A 117 0.59 17.08 -5.38
CA ARG A 117 2.01 17.44 -5.26
C ARG A 117 2.76 16.30 -4.55
N PRO A 118 3.87 15.83 -5.11
CA PRO A 118 4.70 14.81 -4.45
C PRO A 118 5.23 15.32 -3.11
N ALA A 119 5.28 14.44 -2.11
CA ALA A 119 5.92 14.74 -0.84
C ALA A 119 7.44 14.83 -0.99
N SER A 120 8.10 15.54 -0.05
CA SER A 120 9.57 15.63 0.01
C SER A 120 10.19 14.23 0.09
N ARG A 121 11.27 14.03 -0.65
CA ARG A 121 12.03 12.77 -0.66
C ARG A 121 13.29 12.81 0.21
N ALA A 122 13.45 13.82 1.04
CA ALA A 122 14.65 14.01 1.87
C ALA A 122 14.95 12.81 2.79
N ALA A 123 13.90 12.16 3.31
CA ALA A 123 14.04 11.03 4.24
C ALA A 123 14.17 9.64 3.57
N VAL A 124 14.06 9.54 2.24
CA VAL A 124 13.99 8.24 1.51
C VAL A 124 15.15 7.32 1.86
N ARG A 125 16.38 7.84 1.89
CA ARG A 125 17.57 7.03 2.16
C ARG A 125 17.55 6.46 3.58
N ALA A 126 17.32 7.30 4.58
CA ALA A 126 17.25 6.88 5.98
C ALA A 126 16.11 5.87 6.21
N ASN A 127 14.94 6.12 5.62
CA ASN A 127 13.81 5.21 5.70
C ASN A 127 14.08 3.87 5.00
N GLN A 128 14.82 3.87 3.89
CA GLN A 128 15.22 2.65 3.22
C GLN A 128 16.20 1.82 4.06
N GLU A 129 17.16 2.46 4.73
CA GLU A 129 18.09 1.80 5.65
C GLU A 129 17.35 1.15 6.83
N ARG A 130 16.36 1.84 7.43
CA ARG A 130 15.49 1.30 8.48
C ARG A 130 14.71 0.06 8.02
N TRP A 131 14.09 0.12 6.84
CA TRP A 131 13.39 -1.03 6.27
C TRP A 131 14.34 -2.22 6.04
N GLN A 132 15.53 -1.99 5.47
CA GLN A 132 16.53 -3.04 5.27
C GLN A 132 16.96 -3.67 6.59
N GLU A 133 17.09 -2.87 7.66
CA GLU A 133 17.38 -3.37 8.99
C GLU A 133 16.27 -4.28 9.52
N THR A 134 15.01 -3.92 9.34
CA THR A 134 13.87 -4.79 9.68
C THR A 134 13.91 -6.13 8.95
N VAL A 135 14.29 -6.11 7.67
CA VAL A 135 14.44 -7.35 6.89
C VAL A 135 15.59 -8.21 7.41
N ARG A 136 16.75 -7.60 7.75
CA ARG A 136 17.93 -8.32 8.24
C ARG A 136 17.76 -8.87 9.64
N SER A 137 17.17 -8.08 10.54
CA SER A 137 17.01 -8.47 11.96
C SER A 137 15.89 -9.48 12.17
N GLY A 138 14.98 -9.65 11.23
CA GLY A 138 13.82 -10.53 11.38
C GLY A 138 12.80 -10.04 12.41
N ARG A 139 12.90 -8.77 12.88
CA ARG A 139 11.96 -8.23 13.87
C ARG A 139 10.53 -8.27 13.36
N THR A 140 9.60 -8.58 14.28
CA THR A 140 8.15 -8.70 13.99
C THR A 140 7.34 -7.54 14.53
N ARG A 141 7.94 -6.72 15.43
CA ARG A 141 7.29 -5.60 16.10
C ARG A 141 8.20 -4.38 16.10
N CYS A 142 7.64 -3.17 15.90
CA CYS A 142 8.38 -1.93 16.11
C CYS A 142 8.33 -1.48 17.57
N ALA A 143 9.31 -0.66 17.97
CA ALA A 143 9.40 -0.15 19.33
C ALA A 143 8.37 0.97 19.59
N ARG A 144 8.15 1.84 18.60
CA ARG A 144 7.22 2.97 18.68
C ARG A 144 6.13 2.80 17.61
N GLY A 145 4.89 2.67 18.05
CA GLY A 145 3.77 2.46 17.16
C GLY A 145 2.42 2.63 17.85
N ILE A 146 1.43 1.87 17.42
CA ILE A 146 0.03 2.04 17.81
C ILE A 146 -0.23 1.89 19.32
N ASP A 147 0.60 1.15 20.05
CA ASP A 147 0.47 0.96 21.51
C ASP A 147 0.57 2.26 22.31
N GLN A 148 1.27 3.26 21.78
CA GLN A 148 1.37 4.59 22.42
C GLN A 148 0.05 5.38 22.35
N HIS A 149 -0.90 4.95 21.52
CA HIS A 149 -2.17 5.64 21.25
C HIS A 149 -3.38 4.82 21.72
N LEU A 150 -3.18 3.63 22.26
CA LEU A 150 -4.26 2.83 22.80
C LEU A 150 -4.54 3.23 24.28
N PRO A 151 -5.82 3.29 24.68
CA PRO A 151 -6.15 3.48 26.09
C PRO A 151 -5.60 2.29 26.90
N HIS A 152 -5.02 2.60 28.04
CA HIS A 152 -4.57 1.64 29.05
C HIS A 152 -5.73 1.01 29.79
#